data_b6b347e0a8afe1b1bda1f6e0cc9b330a
#
_entry.id   b6b347e0a8afe1b1bda1f6e0cc9b330a
#
_cell.length_a   1.000
_cell.length_b   1.000
_cell.length_c   1.000
_cell.angle_alpha   90.00
_cell.angle_beta   90.00
_cell.angle_gamma   90.00
#
_symmetry.space_group_name_H-M   'P 1'
#
loop_
_entity.id
_entity.type
_entity.pdbx_description
1 polymer ?
#
loop_
_entity_poly.entity_id
_entity_poly.type
_entity_poly.pdbx_seq_one_letter_code
_entity_poly.pdbx_strand_id
1 'polypeptide(L)'
;MSDAFEAKPHGTPELEASLQALLDAPVYDLPQAQKADLLLRRLNALNQWHQQHSPEFARILAGYGWPVVASDATALPFLAVRLFKHLLLASVPEAERFKTLTSSGTTGAVSRIVLDKTTAALQSKVLVRILQEFLGKQRLPMLLIEQPALIQNRSGFSARGAGALGLSFLGRDHHYALDEQMQPNWPVIEAFCERYANQPVLIFGFTFMVWQCLLEPLRQRGLTLPLAQGILFHSGGWKKLQHLAVDNVAFKARCQQQLGLSRVHNFYGMVEQVGTVFVECEAGHLHAPALADVLVRDPQTLAPLPRGQPGLLQLLSALPLSYPGHSLLSEDLGVLLGEDDCRCGRQGRYFSVLGRQRGAEVRGCSDTFQ
;
A
#
# COMPACT_ATOMS: atom_id res chain seq x y z
N MET A 1 27.23 -8.84 18.41
CA MET A 1 26.57 -8.29 19.61
C MET A 1 25.15 -7.97 19.17
N SER A 2 24.22 -8.86 19.52
CA SER A 2 22.78 -8.73 19.18
C SER A 2 22.11 -8.01 20.34
N ASP A 3 21.98 -6.69 20.26
CA ASP A 3 21.01 -5.98 21.07
C ASP A 3 19.62 -6.33 20.54
N ALA A 4 19.00 -7.31 21.16
CA ALA A 4 17.58 -7.56 21.02
C ALA A 4 16.86 -6.30 21.51
N PHE A 5 16.30 -5.55 20.59
CA PHE A 5 15.48 -4.39 20.84
C PHE A 5 14.19 -4.89 21.50
N GLU A 6 14.20 -5.01 22.83
CA GLU A 6 12.98 -5.18 23.61
C GLU A 6 12.15 -3.89 23.46
N ALA A 7 11.25 -3.90 22.48
CA ALA A 7 10.23 -2.87 22.39
C ALA A 7 9.42 -2.92 23.68
N LYS A 8 9.37 -1.82 24.44
CA LYS A 8 8.46 -1.69 25.57
C LYS A 8 7.04 -1.98 25.07
N PRO A 9 6.27 -2.79 25.79
CA PRO A 9 4.88 -3.06 25.41
C PRO A 9 4.08 -1.74 25.36
N HIS A 10 3.69 -1.34 24.18
CA HIS A 10 2.82 -0.18 23.95
C HIS A 10 1.39 -0.68 23.74
N GLY A 11 0.65 -0.89 24.83
CA GLY A 11 -0.76 -1.26 24.72
C GLY A 11 -1.27 -2.07 25.89
N THR A 12 -2.57 -2.37 25.85
CA THR A 12 -3.19 -3.31 26.78
C THR A 12 -2.87 -4.75 26.36
N PRO A 13 -2.91 -5.73 27.31
CA PRO A 13 -2.71 -7.14 26.95
C PRO A 13 -3.65 -7.63 25.82
N GLU A 14 -4.89 -7.13 25.78
CA GLU A 14 -5.84 -7.45 24.71
C GLU A 14 -5.38 -6.92 23.34
N LEU A 15 -4.84 -5.70 23.32
CA LEU A 15 -4.31 -5.09 22.11
C LEU A 15 -3.13 -5.89 21.55
N GLU A 16 -2.23 -6.37 22.40
CA GLU A 16 -1.09 -7.19 21.99
C GLU A 16 -1.54 -8.59 21.53
N ALA A 17 -2.39 -9.26 22.29
CA ALA A 17 -2.89 -10.60 21.97
C ALA A 17 -3.66 -10.62 20.63
N SER A 18 -4.50 -9.60 20.38
CA SER A 18 -5.25 -9.49 19.13
C SER A 18 -4.36 -9.26 17.91
N LEU A 19 -3.26 -8.52 18.07
CA LEU A 19 -2.26 -8.35 17.01
C LEU A 19 -1.49 -9.64 16.75
N GLN A 20 -1.04 -10.32 17.82
CA GLN A 20 -0.25 -11.53 17.71
C GLN A 20 -1.02 -12.63 16.97
N ALA A 21 -2.31 -12.81 17.27
CA ALA A 21 -3.17 -13.77 16.57
C ALA A 21 -3.20 -13.54 15.04
N LEU A 22 -3.23 -12.28 14.61
CA LEU A 22 -3.18 -11.92 13.19
C LEU A 22 -1.77 -12.07 12.58
N LEU A 23 -0.72 -11.84 13.39
CA LEU A 23 0.66 -12.07 12.95
C LEU A 23 1.00 -13.56 12.82
N ASP A 24 0.38 -14.43 13.58
CA ASP A 24 0.58 -15.87 13.51
C ASP A 24 -0.22 -16.51 12.36
N ALA A 25 -1.32 -15.88 11.95
CA ALA A 25 -2.14 -16.35 10.84
C ALA A 25 -1.41 -16.26 9.50
N PRO A 26 -1.66 -17.17 8.54
CA PRO A 26 -1.12 -17.06 7.19
C PRO A 26 -1.63 -15.79 6.50
N VAL A 27 -0.83 -15.21 5.60
CA VAL A 27 -1.15 -13.90 4.98
C VAL A 27 -2.41 -13.96 4.13
N TYR A 28 -2.60 -15.04 3.36
CA TYR A 28 -3.69 -15.18 2.37
C TYR A 28 -4.44 -16.52 2.43
N ASP A 29 -4.16 -17.38 3.43
CA ASP A 29 -4.82 -18.68 3.56
C ASP A 29 -5.82 -18.74 4.73
N LEU A 30 -6.21 -17.58 5.26
CA LEU A 30 -7.19 -17.48 6.34
C LEU A 30 -8.58 -17.21 5.73
N PRO A 31 -9.55 -18.13 5.87
CA PRO A 31 -10.91 -17.94 5.39
C PRO A 31 -11.55 -16.66 5.95
N GLN A 32 -12.36 -15.99 5.14
CA GLN A 32 -12.91 -14.67 5.48
C GLN A 32 -13.65 -14.64 6.82
N ALA A 33 -14.43 -15.66 7.13
CA ALA A 33 -15.15 -15.73 8.40
C ALA A 33 -14.20 -15.70 9.61
N GLN A 34 -13.13 -16.51 9.58
CA GLN A 34 -12.12 -16.54 10.65
C GLN A 34 -11.33 -15.23 10.71
N LYS A 35 -10.97 -14.68 9.55
CA LYS A 35 -10.28 -13.38 9.44
C LYS A 35 -11.13 -12.27 10.04
N ALA A 36 -12.43 -12.22 9.74
CA ALA A 36 -13.33 -11.20 10.23
C ALA A 36 -13.39 -11.17 11.76
N ASP A 37 -13.46 -12.32 12.41
CA ASP A 37 -13.49 -12.41 13.88
C ASP A 37 -12.19 -11.91 14.53
N LEU A 38 -11.03 -12.35 14.01
CA LEU A 38 -9.73 -11.92 14.53
C LEU A 38 -9.50 -10.42 14.29
N LEU A 39 -9.82 -9.94 13.10
CA LEU A 39 -9.64 -8.54 12.73
C LEU A 39 -10.58 -7.63 13.50
N LEU A 40 -11.86 -8.01 13.70
CA LEU A 40 -12.83 -7.23 14.47
C LEU A 40 -12.37 -7.04 15.92
N ARG A 41 -11.85 -8.09 16.57
CA ARG A 41 -11.28 -7.98 17.93
C ARG A 41 -10.16 -6.94 17.96
N ARG A 42 -9.24 -7.03 17.01
CA ARG A 42 -8.13 -6.08 16.89
C ARG A 42 -8.61 -4.64 16.64
N LEU A 43 -9.55 -4.45 15.72
CA LEU A 43 -10.06 -3.11 15.36
C LEU A 43 -10.86 -2.48 16.52
N ASN A 44 -11.61 -3.27 17.30
CA ASN A 44 -12.27 -2.80 18.49
C ASN A 44 -11.27 -2.40 19.60
N ALA A 45 -10.22 -3.19 19.80
CA ALA A 45 -9.15 -2.82 20.73
C ALA A 45 -8.44 -1.53 20.29
N LEU A 46 -8.21 -1.32 18.98
CA LEU A 46 -7.68 -0.07 18.43
C LEU A 46 -8.66 1.10 18.59
N ASN A 47 -9.96 0.90 18.39
CA ASN A 47 -10.97 1.94 18.67
C ASN A 47 -10.89 2.43 20.11
N GLN A 48 -10.85 1.50 21.08
CA GLN A 48 -10.74 1.82 22.51
C GLN A 48 -9.43 2.55 22.82
N TRP A 49 -8.32 2.06 22.27
CA TRP A 49 -7.01 2.69 22.42
C TRP A 49 -7.01 4.13 21.89
N HIS A 50 -7.47 4.34 20.68
CA HIS A 50 -7.48 5.66 20.07
C HIS A 50 -8.48 6.61 20.73
N GLN A 51 -9.61 6.12 21.22
CA GLN A 51 -10.53 6.93 22.00
C GLN A 51 -9.88 7.48 23.27
N GLN A 52 -9.05 6.67 23.95
CA GLN A 52 -8.37 7.08 25.19
C GLN A 52 -7.16 7.98 24.94
N HIS A 53 -6.47 7.82 23.80
CA HIS A 53 -5.18 8.46 23.56
C HIS A 53 -5.18 9.53 22.45
N SER A 54 -6.30 9.71 21.73
CA SER A 54 -6.46 10.76 20.71
C SER A 54 -7.71 11.59 20.98
N PRO A 55 -7.57 12.77 21.60
CA PRO A 55 -8.71 13.64 21.90
C PRO A 55 -9.55 14.02 20.67
N GLU A 56 -8.90 14.18 19.51
CA GLU A 56 -9.56 14.47 18.24
C GLU A 56 -10.44 13.30 17.80
N PHE A 57 -9.93 12.07 17.89
CA PHE A 57 -10.69 10.86 17.55
C PHE A 57 -11.86 10.66 18.51
N ALA A 58 -11.66 10.84 19.82
CA ALA A 58 -12.72 10.75 20.82
C ALA A 58 -13.86 11.75 20.54
N ARG A 59 -13.52 13.01 20.18
CA ARG A 59 -14.54 14.02 19.83
C ARG A 59 -15.31 13.65 18.56
N ILE A 60 -14.64 13.07 17.55
CA ILE A 60 -15.29 12.59 16.32
C ILE A 60 -16.27 11.46 16.64
N LEU A 61 -15.85 10.45 17.42
CA LEU A 61 -16.73 9.36 17.83
C LEU A 61 -17.99 9.87 18.56
N ALA A 62 -17.81 10.76 19.53
CA ALA A 62 -18.90 11.35 20.28
C ALA A 62 -19.84 12.19 19.40
N GLY A 63 -19.28 12.98 18.48
CA GLY A 63 -20.05 13.83 17.58
C GLY A 63 -20.95 13.08 16.60
N TYR A 64 -20.53 11.88 16.18
CA TYR A 64 -21.33 11.01 15.31
C TYR A 64 -22.19 9.99 16.10
N GLY A 65 -22.03 9.90 17.42
CA GLY A 65 -22.69 8.88 18.22
C GLY A 65 -22.24 7.45 17.87
N TRP A 66 -21.03 7.28 17.34
CA TRP A 66 -20.54 5.97 16.95
C TRP A 66 -20.13 5.12 18.16
N PRO A 67 -20.40 3.79 18.13
CA PRO A 67 -19.99 2.90 19.19
C PRO A 67 -18.46 2.74 19.20
N VAL A 68 -17.89 2.63 20.39
CA VAL A 68 -16.45 2.32 20.56
C VAL A 68 -16.17 0.86 20.25
N VAL A 69 -17.14 0.00 20.52
CA VAL A 69 -17.09 -1.44 20.23
C VAL A 69 -18.17 -1.75 19.19
N ALA A 70 -17.74 -2.14 18.02
CA ALA A 70 -18.61 -2.51 16.92
C ALA A 70 -18.96 -4.00 16.98
N SER A 71 -20.19 -4.34 16.60
CA SER A 71 -20.67 -5.74 16.52
C SER A 71 -20.08 -6.50 15.32
N ASP A 72 -19.76 -5.78 14.26
CA ASP A 72 -19.20 -6.31 13.03
C ASP A 72 -18.40 -5.23 12.28
N ALA A 73 -17.73 -5.62 11.20
CA ALA A 73 -16.87 -4.71 10.44
C ALA A 73 -17.65 -3.54 9.79
N THR A 74 -18.94 -3.71 9.48
CA THR A 74 -19.76 -2.66 8.83
C THR A 74 -20.17 -1.56 9.81
N ALA A 75 -20.27 -1.91 11.10
CA ALA A 75 -20.58 -0.99 12.20
C ALA A 75 -19.34 -0.26 12.75
N LEU A 76 -18.14 -0.60 12.30
CA LEU A 76 -16.92 0.08 12.74
C LEU A 76 -16.95 1.57 12.38
N PRO A 77 -16.62 2.46 13.33
CA PRO A 77 -16.33 3.85 13.03
C PRO A 77 -15.25 3.98 11.98
N PHE A 78 -15.32 5.00 11.15
CA PHE A 78 -14.29 5.26 10.13
C PHE A 78 -14.02 6.76 9.99
N LEU A 79 -12.77 7.09 9.69
CA LEU A 79 -12.37 8.46 9.41
C LEU A 79 -12.27 8.67 7.90
N ALA A 80 -12.82 9.78 7.41
CA ALA A 80 -12.52 10.23 6.05
C ALA A 80 -11.02 10.55 5.93
N VAL A 81 -10.35 10.00 4.94
CA VAL A 81 -8.90 10.13 4.75
C VAL A 81 -8.42 11.59 4.70
N ARG A 82 -9.27 12.51 4.22
CA ARG A 82 -8.96 13.94 4.17
C ARG A 82 -8.80 14.61 5.54
N LEU A 83 -9.31 14.00 6.62
CA LEU A 83 -9.16 14.55 7.97
C LEU A 83 -7.69 14.65 8.39
N PHE A 84 -6.82 13.75 7.92
CA PHE A 84 -5.39 13.81 8.19
C PHE A 84 -4.67 15.02 7.59
N LYS A 85 -5.33 15.76 6.69
CA LYS A 85 -4.83 17.05 6.20
C LYS A 85 -5.11 18.20 7.16
N HIS A 86 -6.23 18.13 7.83
CA HIS A 86 -6.76 19.22 8.64
C HIS A 86 -6.48 19.04 10.13
N LEU A 87 -6.40 17.80 10.59
CA LEU A 87 -6.19 17.44 11.98
C LEU A 87 -4.86 16.70 12.16
N LEU A 88 -4.17 16.97 13.25
CA LEU A 88 -3.05 16.14 13.70
C LEU A 88 -3.62 15.00 14.55
N LEU A 89 -3.93 13.88 13.89
CA LEU A 89 -4.48 12.70 14.54
C LEU A 89 -3.32 11.85 15.07
N ALA A 90 -3.07 11.90 16.37
CA ALA A 90 -2.03 11.14 17.04
C ALA A 90 -2.57 10.47 18.30
N SER A 91 -2.11 9.26 18.61
CA SER A 91 -2.45 8.49 19.80
C SER A 91 -1.20 8.19 20.65
N VAL A 92 -0.13 8.92 20.41
CA VAL A 92 1.11 8.88 21.18
C VAL A 92 1.53 10.31 21.56
N PRO A 93 2.12 10.53 22.76
CA PRO A 93 2.61 11.83 23.18
C PRO A 93 3.73 12.32 22.25
N GLU A 94 3.97 13.62 22.23
CA GLU A 94 4.94 14.23 21.35
C GLU A 94 6.36 13.66 21.52
N ALA A 95 6.74 13.37 22.76
CA ALA A 95 8.05 12.79 23.07
C ALA A 95 8.31 11.39 22.47
N GLU A 96 7.24 10.65 22.14
CA GLU A 96 7.34 9.31 21.54
C GLU A 96 7.24 9.33 20.00
N ARG A 97 6.99 10.50 19.40
CA ARG A 97 6.90 10.65 17.96
C ARG A 97 8.28 10.45 17.32
N PHE A 98 8.40 9.38 16.57
CA PHE A 98 9.65 9.02 15.90
C PHE A 98 9.76 9.65 14.50
N LYS A 99 8.65 9.64 13.75
CA LYS A 99 8.61 10.10 12.36
C LYS A 99 7.22 10.61 11.98
N THR A 100 7.16 11.66 11.17
CA THR A 100 5.91 12.08 10.51
C THR A 100 6.02 11.84 9.02
N LEU A 101 5.12 11.03 8.47
CA LEU A 101 4.98 10.85 7.04
C LEU A 101 3.98 11.86 6.49
N THR A 102 4.21 12.29 5.25
CA THR A 102 3.33 13.22 4.55
C THR A 102 2.85 12.63 3.23
N SER A 103 1.59 12.91 2.87
CA SER A 103 1.12 12.59 1.52
C SER A 103 1.75 13.52 0.49
N SER A 104 1.86 13.08 -0.77
CA SER A 104 2.16 13.97 -1.87
C SER A 104 0.96 14.91 -2.10
N GLY A 105 1.13 16.20 -1.90
CA GLY A 105 0.09 17.20 -2.14
C GLY A 105 0.62 18.33 -3.04
N THR A 106 -0.06 18.57 -4.17
CA THR A 106 0.24 19.68 -5.08
C THR A 106 -0.47 20.98 -4.69
N THR A 107 -1.43 20.93 -3.77
CA THR A 107 -2.38 22.03 -3.49
C THR A 107 -2.41 22.48 -2.03
N GLY A 108 -1.29 22.45 -1.33
CA GLY A 108 -1.10 23.10 -0.03
C GLY A 108 -1.25 22.20 1.20
N ALA A 109 -2.40 21.62 1.49
CA ALA A 109 -2.58 20.80 2.69
C ALA A 109 -2.19 19.32 2.44
N VAL A 110 -1.21 18.80 3.19
CA VAL A 110 -0.77 17.41 3.13
C VAL A 110 -1.26 16.62 4.34
N SER A 111 -1.57 15.34 4.14
CA SER A 111 -1.85 14.43 5.27
C SER A 111 -0.59 14.29 6.13
N ARG A 112 -0.75 14.27 7.45
CA ARG A 112 0.34 14.10 8.41
C ARG A 112 0.07 12.85 9.24
N ILE A 113 0.93 11.86 9.12
CA ILE A 113 0.81 10.57 9.78
C ILE A 113 1.95 10.44 10.78
N VAL A 114 1.60 10.47 12.06
CA VAL A 114 2.56 10.38 13.16
C VAL A 114 2.87 8.92 13.48
N LEU A 115 4.13 8.55 13.45
CA LEU A 115 4.61 7.21 13.78
C LEU A 115 5.52 7.26 15.02
N ASP A 116 5.29 6.34 15.95
CA ASP A 116 6.28 5.93 16.92
C ASP A 116 7.19 4.83 16.33
N LYS A 117 8.24 4.44 17.04
CA LYS A 117 9.19 3.42 16.58
C LYS A 117 8.52 2.04 16.42
N THR A 118 7.64 1.69 17.34
CA THR A 118 6.94 0.39 17.36
C THR A 118 6.03 0.25 16.16
N THR A 119 5.16 1.24 15.90
CA THR A 119 4.29 1.23 14.72
C THR A 119 5.09 1.22 13.43
N ALA A 120 6.15 2.02 13.32
CA ALA A 120 7.00 2.06 12.13
C ALA A 120 7.68 0.72 11.85
N ALA A 121 8.20 0.05 12.87
CA ALA A 121 8.82 -1.28 12.76
C ALA A 121 7.79 -2.35 12.36
N LEU A 122 6.61 -2.34 12.99
CA LEU A 122 5.51 -3.26 12.68
C LEU A 122 5.05 -3.10 11.22
N GLN A 123 4.84 -1.87 10.76
CA GLN A 123 4.44 -1.57 9.39
C GLN A 123 5.46 -2.10 8.38
N SER A 124 6.75 -1.91 8.63
CA SER A 124 7.82 -2.42 7.77
C SER A 124 7.86 -3.95 7.75
N LYS A 125 7.72 -4.60 8.91
CA LYS A 125 7.69 -6.07 9.05
C LYS A 125 6.53 -6.68 8.28
N VAL A 126 5.33 -6.09 8.39
CA VAL A 126 4.13 -6.60 7.72
C VAL A 126 4.20 -6.38 6.22
N LEU A 127 4.66 -5.21 5.76
CA LEU A 127 4.87 -4.96 4.33
C LEU A 127 5.78 -6.02 3.69
N VAL A 128 6.92 -6.29 4.33
CA VAL A 128 7.86 -7.32 3.86
C VAL A 128 7.17 -8.68 3.80
N ARG A 129 6.41 -9.05 4.84
CA ARG A 129 5.70 -10.32 4.91
C ARG A 129 4.67 -10.49 3.80
N ILE A 130 3.86 -9.44 3.52
CA ILE A 130 2.87 -9.46 2.44
C ILE A 130 3.56 -9.66 1.08
N LEU A 131 4.64 -8.93 0.82
CA LEU A 131 5.32 -8.98 -0.48
C LEU A 131 6.13 -10.26 -0.67
N GLN A 132 6.60 -10.90 0.42
CA GLN A 132 7.27 -12.20 0.35
C GLN A 132 6.37 -13.34 -0.13
N GLU A 133 5.04 -13.23 -0.03
CA GLU A 133 4.09 -14.19 -0.63
C GLU A 133 4.17 -14.24 -2.17
N PHE A 134 4.72 -13.20 -2.78
CA PHE A 134 4.92 -13.08 -4.23
C PHE A 134 6.39 -13.21 -4.64
N LEU A 135 7.32 -12.74 -3.80
CA LEU A 135 8.76 -12.70 -4.10
C LEU A 135 9.54 -13.91 -3.58
N GLY A 136 8.97 -14.60 -2.57
CA GLY A 136 9.73 -15.52 -1.76
C GLY A 136 10.59 -14.81 -0.71
N LYS A 137 11.35 -15.58 0.07
CA LYS A 137 12.10 -15.07 1.22
C LYS A 137 13.48 -14.47 0.87
N GLN A 138 13.99 -14.76 -0.32
CA GLN A 138 15.32 -14.29 -0.73
C GLN A 138 15.23 -12.87 -1.31
N ARG A 139 16.20 -12.04 -0.98
CA ARG A 139 16.35 -10.72 -1.60
C ARG A 139 16.85 -10.88 -3.03
N LEU A 140 16.12 -10.31 -3.98
CA LEU A 140 16.44 -10.40 -5.40
C LEU A 140 17.27 -9.19 -5.85
N PRO A 141 18.14 -9.32 -6.90
CA PRO A 141 18.70 -8.16 -7.58
C PRO A 141 17.58 -7.23 -8.02
N MET A 142 17.74 -5.92 -7.82
CA MET A 142 16.62 -4.98 -7.96
C MET A 142 16.90 -3.89 -9.00
N LEU A 143 15.98 -3.77 -9.97
CA LEU A 143 15.93 -2.68 -10.92
C LEU A 143 14.78 -1.72 -10.52
N LEU A 144 15.16 -0.50 -10.13
CA LEU A 144 14.19 0.56 -9.82
C LEU A 144 13.98 1.42 -11.06
N ILE A 145 12.73 1.57 -11.48
CA ILE A 145 12.38 2.51 -12.55
C ILE A 145 12.26 3.90 -11.93
N GLU A 146 13.42 4.41 -11.54
CA GLU A 146 13.58 5.65 -10.78
C GLU A 146 15.02 6.19 -10.95
N GLN A 147 15.24 7.44 -10.56
CA GLN A 147 16.58 8.04 -10.51
C GLN A 147 17.24 7.86 -9.12
N PRO A 148 18.58 7.79 -9.06
CA PRO A 148 19.31 7.57 -7.79
C PRO A 148 19.08 8.67 -6.75
N ALA A 149 18.97 9.93 -7.18
CA ALA A 149 18.84 11.11 -6.32
C ALA A 149 17.60 11.07 -5.40
N LEU A 150 16.54 10.35 -5.81
CA LEU A 150 15.31 10.23 -5.02
C LEU A 150 15.56 9.61 -3.63
N ILE A 151 16.47 8.65 -3.54
CA ILE A 151 16.77 7.94 -2.27
C ILE A 151 17.90 8.64 -1.50
N GLN A 152 18.77 9.35 -2.17
CA GLN A 152 19.88 10.06 -1.55
C GLN A 152 19.43 11.35 -0.85
N ASN A 153 18.38 11.99 -1.33
CA ASN A 153 17.89 13.26 -0.78
C ASN A 153 16.93 13.04 0.39
N ARG A 154 17.49 12.84 1.60
CA ARG A 154 16.74 12.56 2.84
C ARG A 154 15.93 13.74 3.38
N SER A 155 16.14 14.95 2.90
CA SER A 155 15.48 16.17 3.38
C SER A 155 14.10 16.45 2.76
N GLY A 156 13.74 15.76 1.67
CA GLY A 156 12.46 15.93 0.96
C GLY A 156 11.76 14.60 0.69
N PHE A 157 11.40 13.85 1.75
CA PHE A 157 10.68 12.57 1.58
C PHE A 157 9.33 12.77 0.91
N SER A 158 9.29 12.65 -0.41
CA SER A 158 8.05 12.51 -1.16
C SER A 158 7.44 11.12 -0.93
N ALA A 159 6.12 10.98 -1.08
CA ALA A 159 5.46 9.66 -1.04
C ALA A 159 6.07 8.69 -2.08
N ARG A 160 6.62 9.21 -3.18
CA ARG A 160 7.37 8.45 -4.20
C ARG A 160 8.67 7.88 -3.62
N GLY A 161 9.46 8.70 -2.95
CA GLY A 161 10.69 8.25 -2.28
C GLY A 161 10.43 7.27 -1.14
N ALA A 162 9.38 7.50 -0.35
CA ALA A 162 8.97 6.58 0.71
C ALA A 162 8.55 5.21 0.17
N GLY A 163 7.83 5.17 -0.95
CA GLY A 163 7.43 3.93 -1.62
C GLY A 163 8.64 3.16 -2.16
N ALA A 164 9.54 3.83 -2.89
CA ALA A 164 10.76 3.22 -3.42
C ALA A 164 11.68 2.71 -2.29
N LEU A 165 11.88 3.49 -1.23
CA LEU A 165 12.68 3.10 -0.08
C LEU A 165 12.04 1.93 0.69
N GLY A 166 10.71 1.94 0.88
CA GLY A 166 9.99 0.87 1.57
C GLY A 166 10.13 -0.48 0.87
N LEU A 167 10.18 -0.50 -0.46
CA LEU A 167 10.37 -1.72 -1.24
C LEU A 167 11.84 -2.12 -1.43
N SER A 168 12.78 -1.18 -1.26
CA SER A 168 14.21 -1.47 -1.43
C SER A 168 14.74 -2.52 -0.46
N PHE A 169 14.11 -2.69 0.71
CA PHE A 169 14.48 -3.75 1.66
C PHE A 169 14.29 -5.17 1.11
N LEU A 170 13.43 -5.34 0.11
CA LEU A 170 13.18 -6.63 -0.55
C LEU A 170 14.18 -6.95 -1.65
N GLY A 171 14.92 -5.93 -2.09
CA GLY A 171 15.95 -6.05 -3.11
C GLY A 171 17.37 -6.08 -2.54
N ARG A 172 18.32 -6.45 -3.39
CA ARG A 172 19.78 -6.31 -3.25
C ARG A 172 20.35 -5.78 -4.56
N ASP A 173 21.58 -5.32 -4.55
CA ASP A 173 22.28 -4.82 -5.75
C ASP A 173 21.38 -3.87 -6.57
N HIS A 174 20.99 -2.77 -5.93
CA HIS A 174 20.03 -1.83 -6.50
C HIS A 174 20.61 -1.10 -7.73
N HIS A 175 19.91 -1.17 -8.84
CA HIS A 175 20.19 -0.42 -10.05
C HIS A 175 19.03 0.53 -10.34
N TYR A 176 19.35 1.73 -10.79
CA TYR A 176 18.38 2.76 -11.11
C TYR A 176 18.30 2.94 -12.61
N ALA A 177 17.13 2.65 -13.17
CA ALA A 177 16.93 2.62 -14.62
C ALA A 177 16.85 3.99 -15.29
N LEU A 178 16.72 5.07 -14.50
CA LEU A 178 16.56 6.43 -15.03
C LEU A 178 17.74 7.33 -14.63
N ASP A 179 18.09 8.24 -15.53
CA ASP A 179 19.04 9.33 -15.28
C ASP A 179 18.38 10.50 -14.55
N GLU A 180 19.13 11.59 -14.34
CA GLU A 180 18.65 12.81 -13.68
C GLU A 180 17.56 13.54 -14.47
N GLN A 181 17.48 13.32 -15.77
CA GLN A 181 16.47 13.86 -16.68
C GLN A 181 15.26 12.93 -16.83
N MET A 182 15.17 11.88 -15.99
CA MET A 182 14.12 10.87 -16.02
C MET A 182 14.03 10.09 -17.35
N GLN A 183 15.15 10.04 -18.11
CA GLN A 183 15.27 9.24 -19.32
C GLN A 183 15.89 7.88 -18.99
N PRO A 184 15.62 6.84 -19.80
CA PRO A 184 16.24 5.53 -19.60
C PRO A 184 17.77 5.60 -19.62
N ASN A 185 18.41 5.17 -18.55
CA ASN A 185 19.86 5.00 -18.48
C ASN A 185 20.23 3.64 -19.10
N TRP A 186 20.34 3.63 -20.43
CA TRP A 186 20.58 2.39 -21.19
C TRP A 186 21.80 1.61 -20.73
N PRO A 187 22.98 2.24 -20.49
CA PRO A 187 24.13 1.50 -19.95
C PRO A 187 23.87 0.75 -18.66
N VAL A 188 23.10 1.34 -17.74
CA VAL A 188 22.74 0.69 -16.47
C VAL A 188 21.74 -0.45 -16.70
N ILE A 189 20.73 -0.24 -17.56
CA ILE A 189 19.72 -1.24 -17.89
C ILE A 189 20.37 -2.44 -18.58
N GLU A 190 21.24 -2.22 -19.57
CA GLU A 190 21.94 -3.26 -20.31
C GLU A 190 22.87 -4.05 -19.38
N ALA A 191 23.69 -3.38 -18.58
CA ALA A 191 24.57 -4.03 -17.61
C ALA A 191 23.79 -4.87 -16.56
N PHE A 192 22.62 -4.39 -16.13
CA PHE A 192 21.72 -5.15 -15.25
C PHE A 192 21.21 -6.42 -15.95
N CYS A 193 20.74 -6.29 -17.19
CA CYS A 193 20.25 -7.41 -17.97
C CYS A 193 21.34 -8.45 -18.24
N GLU A 194 22.56 -8.01 -18.63
CA GLU A 194 23.71 -8.90 -18.84
C GLU A 194 24.08 -9.67 -17.57
N ARG A 195 24.14 -8.97 -16.44
CA ARG A 195 24.55 -9.56 -15.16
C ARG A 195 23.51 -10.53 -14.59
N TYR A 196 22.22 -10.27 -14.78
CA TYR A 196 21.13 -11.00 -14.17
C TYR A 196 20.21 -11.72 -15.16
N ALA A 197 20.63 -11.87 -16.43
CA ALA A 197 19.91 -12.69 -17.39
C ALA A 197 19.65 -14.08 -16.82
N ASN A 198 18.46 -14.60 -17.03
CA ASN A 198 18.04 -15.94 -16.57
C ASN A 198 18.00 -16.15 -15.03
N GLN A 199 17.97 -15.09 -14.25
CA GLN A 199 17.78 -15.14 -12.81
C GLN A 199 16.49 -14.43 -12.39
N PRO A 200 15.88 -14.82 -11.26
CA PRO A 200 14.81 -14.02 -10.67
C PRO A 200 15.33 -12.63 -10.25
N VAL A 201 14.66 -11.59 -10.70
CA VAL A 201 14.96 -10.19 -10.36
C VAL A 201 13.68 -9.49 -9.91
N LEU A 202 13.83 -8.50 -9.04
CA LEU A 202 12.75 -7.61 -8.64
C LEU A 202 12.81 -6.33 -9.45
N ILE A 203 11.71 -5.97 -10.09
CA ILE A 203 11.55 -4.70 -10.78
C ILE A 203 10.48 -3.90 -10.03
N PHE A 204 10.77 -2.65 -9.73
CA PHE A 204 9.82 -1.76 -9.09
C PHE A 204 9.74 -0.41 -9.81
N GLY A 205 8.52 0.09 -9.99
CA GLY A 205 8.27 1.43 -10.50
C GLY A 205 6.82 1.85 -10.35
N PHE A 206 6.54 3.16 -10.42
CA PHE A 206 5.16 3.60 -10.50
C PHE A 206 4.59 3.32 -11.88
N THR A 207 3.30 2.96 -11.96
CA THR A 207 2.65 2.49 -13.19
C THR A 207 2.96 3.37 -14.40
N PHE A 208 2.75 4.68 -14.26
CA PHE A 208 3.01 5.63 -15.34
C PHE A 208 4.51 5.73 -15.72
N MET A 209 5.43 5.59 -14.73
CA MET A 209 6.87 5.64 -14.98
C MET A 209 7.36 4.40 -15.70
N VAL A 210 6.89 3.22 -15.28
CA VAL A 210 7.17 1.97 -16.02
C VAL A 210 6.71 2.11 -17.46
N TRP A 211 5.52 2.64 -17.69
CA TRP A 211 4.98 2.83 -19.03
C TRP A 211 5.79 3.86 -19.83
N GLN A 212 5.90 5.09 -19.31
CA GLN A 212 6.50 6.20 -20.08
C GLN A 212 8.02 6.16 -20.13
N CYS A 213 8.66 5.80 -19.00
CA CYS A 213 10.13 5.92 -18.91
C CYS A 213 10.85 4.61 -19.23
N LEU A 214 10.13 3.48 -19.42
CA LEU A 214 10.76 2.21 -19.82
C LEU A 214 10.07 1.60 -21.04
N LEU A 215 8.77 1.28 -20.96
CA LEU A 215 8.10 0.51 -22.01
C LEU A 215 7.95 1.30 -23.33
N GLU A 216 7.57 2.57 -23.27
CA GLU A 216 7.46 3.39 -24.49
C GLU A 216 8.81 3.65 -25.17
N PRO A 217 9.91 4.01 -24.46
CA PRO A 217 11.25 4.08 -25.06
C PRO A 217 11.73 2.76 -25.67
N LEU A 218 11.47 1.61 -25.02
CA LEU A 218 11.78 0.30 -25.61
C LEU A 218 11.01 0.07 -26.90
N ARG A 219 9.70 0.38 -26.92
CA ARG A 219 8.87 0.26 -28.12
C ARG A 219 9.39 1.13 -29.26
N GLN A 220 9.70 2.40 -28.97
CA GLN A 220 10.20 3.35 -29.97
C GLN A 220 11.52 2.90 -30.60
N ARG A 221 12.36 2.21 -29.83
CA ARG A 221 13.65 1.67 -30.31
C ARG A 221 13.53 0.26 -30.87
N GLY A 222 12.39 -0.39 -30.80
CA GLY A 222 12.22 -1.78 -31.22
C GLY A 222 13.02 -2.77 -30.36
N LEU A 223 13.29 -2.42 -29.09
CA LEU A 223 14.10 -3.22 -28.16
C LEU A 223 13.23 -4.05 -27.22
N THR A 224 13.78 -5.19 -26.79
CA THR A 224 13.25 -6.04 -25.73
C THR A 224 14.35 -6.32 -24.71
N LEU A 225 13.97 -6.53 -23.44
CA LEU A 225 14.92 -6.88 -22.38
C LEU A 225 14.71 -8.34 -21.95
N PRO A 226 15.77 -9.12 -21.73
CA PRO A 226 15.70 -10.53 -21.36
C PRO A 226 15.42 -10.74 -19.86
N LEU A 227 14.25 -10.31 -19.38
CA LEU A 227 13.89 -10.33 -17.96
C LEU A 227 12.75 -11.32 -17.64
N ALA A 228 12.64 -12.41 -18.41
CA ALA A 228 11.52 -13.36 -18.34
C ALA A 228 11.28 -13.96 -16.93
N GLN A 229 12.32 -14.10 -16.10
CA GLN A 229 12.19 -14.56 -14.71
C GLN A 229 11.95 -13.42 -13.71
N GLY A 230 11.83 -12.19 -14.18
CA GLY A 230 11.59 -11.02 -13.36
C GLY A 230 10.18 -10.97 -12.77
N ILE A 231 10.06 -10.24 -11.68
CA ILE A 231 8.80 -9.93 -11.02
C ILE A 231 8.70 -8.42 -10.95
N LEU A 232 7.68 -7.87 -11.60
CA LEU A 232 7.39 -6.44 -11.54
C LEU A 232 6.33 -6.16 -10.50
N PHE A 233 6.68 -5.33 -9.51
CA PHE A 233 5.71 -4.64 -8.67
C PHE A 233 5.54 -3.21 -9.15
N HIS A 234 4.28 -2.80 -9.33
CA HIS A 234 3.98 -1.42 -9.68
C HIS A 234 2.78 -0.91 -8.88
N SER A 235 2.67 0.38 -8.74
CA SER A 235 1.58 1.02 -8.01
C SER A 235 1.32 2.43 -8.52
N GLY A 236 0.20 3.00 -8.10
CA GLY A 236 -0.20 4.35 -8.46
C GLY A 236 -0.93 4.43 -9.81
N GLY A 237 -1.73 5.48 -9.94
CA GLY A 237 -2.54 5.72 -11.14
C GLY A 237 -1.83 6.61 -12.17
N TRP A 238 -2.54 6.88 -13.25
CA TRP A 238 -2.07 7.68 -14.40
C TRP A 238 -2.14 9.20 -14.19
N LYS A 239 -2.93 9.68 -13.23
CA LYS A 239 -3.07 11.07 -12.78
C LYS A 239 -3.13 12.12 -13.90
N LYS A 240 -2.12 12.99 -13.97
CA LYS A 240 -2.00 14.00 -15.03
C LYS A 240 -1.89 13.39 -16.43
N LEU A 241 -1.50 12.11 -16.51
CA LEU A 241 -1.35 11.33 -17.74
C LEU A 241 -2.55 10.43 -18.01
N GLN A 242 -3.72 10.74 -17.47
CA GLN A 242 -4.94 9.96 -17.65
C GLN A 242 -5.31 9.75 -19.13
N HIS A 243 -4.96 10.70 -20.00
CA HIS A 243 -5.14 10.61 -21.46
C HIS A 243 -4.25 9.53 -22.14
N LEU A 244 -3.19 9.10 -21.45
CA LEU A 244 -2.29 8.02 -21.89
C LEU A 244 -2.60 6.69 -21.17
N ALA A 245 -3.59 6.69 -20.27
CA ALA A 245 -3.89 5.53 -19.46
C ALA A 245 -4.30 4.34 -20.33
N VAL A 246 -3.68 3.21 -20.05
CA VAL A 246 -4.08 1.92 -20.57
C VAL A 246 -4.67 1.09 -19.44
N ASP A 247 -5.51 0.14 -19.78
CA ASP A 247 -6.01 -0.81 -18.80
C ASP A 247 -4.92 -1.80 -18.34
N ASN A 248 -5.20 -2.53 -17.27
CA ASN A 248 -4.26 -3.46 -16.69
C ASN A 248 -3.87 -4.61 -17.64
N VAL A 249 -4.78 -5.03 -18.49
CA VAL A 249 -4.54 -6.10 -19.47
C VAL A 249 -3.52 -5.64 -20.50
N ALA A 250 -3.71 -4.45 -21.08
CA ALA A 250 -2.80 -3.85 -22.04
C ALA A 250 -1.43 -3.56 -21.40
N PHE A 251 -1.39 -3.09 -20.14
CA PHE A 251 -0.15 -2.88 -19.41
C PHE A 251 0.65 -4.18 -19.26
N LYS A 252 0.01 -5.25 -18.78
CA LYS A 252 0.64 -6.57 -18.61
C LYS A 252 1.08 -7.17 -19.95
N ALA A 253 0.26 -7.06 -20.99
CA ALA A 253 0.62 -7.52 -22.33
C ALA A 253 1.88 -6.83 -22.85
N ARG A 254 2.02 -5.51 -22.62
CA ARG A 254 3.22 -4.76 -22.99
C ARG A 254 4.44 -5.20 -22.18
N CYS A 255 4.30 -5.43 -20.87
CA CYS A 255 5.37 -5.98 -20.04
C CYS A 255 5.82 -7.36 -20.54
N GLN A 256 4.88 -8.23 -20.90
CA GLN A 256 5.19 -9.53 -21.47
C GLN A 256 5.93 -9.40 -22.80
N GLN A 257 5.46 -8.54 -23.69
CA GLN A 257 6.06 -8.36 -25.02
C GLN A 257 7.48 -7.80 -24.96
N GLN A 258 7.75 -6.82 -24.10
CA GLN A 258 9.02 -6.09 -24.11
C GLN A 258 10.02 -6.56 -23.07
N LEU A 259 9.56 -7.11 -21.95
CA LEU A 259 10.40 -7.55 -20.84
C LEU A 259 10.36 -9.07 -20.65
N GLY A 260 9.48 -9.78 -21.35
CA GLY A 260 9.24 -11.22 -21.15
C GLY A 260 8.49 -11.56 -19.87
N LEU A 261 8.01 -10.56 -19.09
CA LEU A 261 7.46 -10.77 -17.75
C LEU A 261 6.08 -11.41 -17.78
N SER A 262 5.93 -12.53 -17.08
CA SER A 262 4.62 -13.13 -16.76
C SER A 262 4.13 -12.77 -15.36
N ARG A 263 5.02 -12.31 -14.46
CA ARG A 263 4.74 -11.95 -13.07
C ARG A 263 4.74 -10.43 -12.92
N VAL A 264 3.57 -9.84 -13.11
CA VAL A 264 3.34 -8.40 -13.01
C VAL A 264 2.21 -8.17 -12.01
N HIS A 265 2.53 -7.52 -10.90
CA HIS A 265 1.63 -7.31 -9.77
C HIS A 265 1.45 -5.81 -9.51
N ASN A 266 0.24 -5.32 -9.69
CA ASN A 266 -0.15 -4.04 -9.14
C ASN A 266 -0.36 -4.16 -7.64
N PHE A 267 -0.16 -3.09 -6.88
CA PHE A 267 -0.62 -3.03 -5.50
C PHE A 267 -1.28 -1.68 -5.19
N TYR A 268 -2.24 -1.73 -4.30
CA TYR A 268 -2.94 -0.58 -3.78
C TYR A 268 -2.60 -0.36 -2.31
N GLY A 269 -2.33 0.87 -1.94
CA GLY A 269 -2.03 1.28 -0.58
C GLY A 269 -2.03 2.80 -0.45
N MET A 270 -2.03 3.30 0.78
CA MET A 270 -2.03 4.73 1.06
C MET A 270 -1.09 5.07 2.22
N VAL A 271 -0.60 6.31 2.25
CA VAL A 271 0.30 6.78 3.32
C VAL A 271 -0.39 6.79 4.68
N GLU A 272 -1.69 6.92 4.70
CA GLU A 272 -2.52 6.88 5.91
C GLU A 272 -2.66 5.47 6.51
N GLN A 273 -2.24 4.41 5.78
CA GLN A 273 -2.18 3.03 6.26
C GLN A 273 -0.90 2.32 5.80
N VAL A 274 0.25 2.95 6.02
CA VAL A 274 1.57 2.37 5.66
C VAL A 274 1.72 0.95 6.24
N GLY A 275 2.38 0.09 5.48
CA GLY A 275 2.58 -1.33 5.83
C GLY A 275 1.42 -2.23 5.42
N THR A 276 0.24 -1.68 5.19
CA THR A 276 -0.90 -2.39 4.63
C THR A 276 -0.96 -2.15 3.12
N VAL A 277 -0.76 -3.20 2.34
CA VAL A 277 -0.89 -3.16 0.88
C VAL A 277 -1.77 -4.30 0.41
N PHE A 278 -2.58 -4.01 -0.59
CA PHE A 278 -3.44 -4.96 -1.28
C PHE A 278 -2.79 -5.30 -2.61
N VAL A 279 -2.28 -6.50 -2.74
CA VAL A 279 -1.50 -6.92 -3.91
C VAL A 279 -2.38 -7.66 -4.91
N GLU A 280 -2.20 -7.34 -6.17
CA GLU A 280 -2.89 -8.00 -7.27
C GLU A 280 -2.35 -9.42 -7.46
N CYS A 281 -3.24 -10.38 -7.43
CA CYS A 281 -2.93 -11.78 -7.70
C CYS A 281 -2.81 -12.07 -9.22
N GLU A 282 -2.50 -13.30 -9.54
CA GLU A 282 -2.36 -13.80 -10.93
C GLU A 282 -3.69 -13.73 -11.70
N ALA A 283 -4.82 -13.69 -10.98
CA ALA A 283 -6.15 -13.52 -11.56
C ALA A 283 -6.53 -12.04 -11.84
N GLY A 284 -5.65 -11.08 -11.47
CA GLY A 284 -5.89 -9.65 -11.70
C GLY A 284 -6.73 -8.98 -10.61
N HIS A 285 -6.84 -9.56 -9.42
CA HIS A 285 -7.62 -9.03 -8.32
C HIS A 285 -6.73 -8.62 -7.15
N LEU A 286 -7.04 -7.48 -6.51
CA LEU A 286 -6.39 -7.04 -5.29
C LEU A 286 -6.92 -7.83 -4.09
N HIS A 287 -6.04 -8.49 -3.34
CA HIS A 287 -6.40 -9.29 -2.17
C HIS A 287 -6.15 -8.56 -0.87
N ALA A 288 -7.08 -8.70 0.08
CA ALA A 288 -6.94 -8.23 1.45
C ALA A 288 -6.18 -9.28 2.30
N PRO A 289 -4.96 -8.97 2.79
CA PRO A 289 -4.20 -9.89 3.64
C PRO A 289 -4.87 -10.07 5.01
N ALA A 290 -4.44 -11.05 5.80
CA ALA A 290 -5.02 -11.35 7.12
C ALA A 290 -5.09 -10.14 8.07
N LEU A 291 -4.12 -9.21 7.98
CA LEU A 291 -4.06 -8.00 8.81
C LEU A 291 -4.88 -6.83 8.27
N ALA A 292 -5.65 -7.03 7.20
CA ALA A 292 -6.43 -5.97 6.57
C ALA A 292 -7.74 -6.50 5.98
N ASP A 293 -8.67 -5.59 5.75
CA ASP A 293 -9.89 -5.90 5.01
C ASP A 293 -10.40 -4.68 4.23
N VAL A 294 -11.42 -4.88 3.42
CA VAL A 294 -12.05 -3.84 2.61
C VAL A 294 -13.55 -3.96 2.67
N LEU A 295 -14.21 -2.81 2.79
CA LEU A 295 -15.65 -2.65 2.61
C LEU A 295 -15.90 -1.65 1.49
N VAL A 296 -17.06 -1.76 0.86
CA VAL A 296 -17.51 -0.79 -0.14
C VAL A 296 -18.74 -0.09 0.42
N ARG A 297 -18.75 1.24 0.37
CA ARG A 297 -19.85 2.06 0.88
C ARG A 297 -20.49 2.91 -0.21
N ASP A 298 -21.77 3.08 -0.09
CA ASP A 298 -22.53 4.01 -0.94
C ASP A 298 -22.00 5.44 -0.79
N PRO A 299 -21.69 6.15 -1.87
CA PRO A 299 -21.09 7.48 -1.78
C PRO A 299 -22.00 8.56 -1.18
N GLN A 300 -23.33 8.36 -1.13
CA GLN A 300 -24.30 9.32 -0.63
C GLN A 300 -24.72 9.02 0.80
N THR A 301 -25.04 7.75 1.09
CA THR A 301 -25.59 7.33 2.38
C THR A 301 -24.53 6.79 3.32
N LEU A 302 -23.36 6.42 2.80
CA LEU A 302 -22.26 5.71 3.49
C LEU A 302 -22.67 4.33 4.04
N ALA A 303 -23.83 3.82 3.63
CA ALA A 303 -24.24 2.46 3.96
C ALA A 303 -23.34 1.43 3.27
N PRO A 304 -23.07 0.26 3.90
CA PRO A 304 -22.29 -0.79 3.27
C PRO A 304 -23.02 -1.33 2.03
N LEU A 305 -22.27 -1.54 0.95
CA LEU A 305 -22.77 -2.10 -0.30
C LEU A 305 -22.42 -3.58 -0.42
N PRO A 306 -23.32 -4.40 -1.02
CA PRO A 306 -23.04 -5.80 -1.28
C PRO A 306 -21.97 -5.98 -2.38
N ARG A 307 -21.50 -7.23 -2.52
CA ARG A 307 -20.61 -7.69 -3.60
C ARG A 307 -21.15 -7.25 -4.97
N GLY A 308 -20.25 -6.80 -5.85
CA GLY A 308 -20.55 -6.40 -7.23
C GLY A 308 -21.05 -4.98 -7.40
N GLN A 309 -21.35 -4.25 -6.34
CA GLN A 309 -21.76 -2.86 -6.42
C GLN A 309 -20.57 -1.91 -6.24
N PRO A 310 -20.37 -0.93 -7.13
CA PRO A 310 -19.30 0.06 -7.00
C PRO A 310 -19.64 1.13 -5.96
N GLY A 311 -18.66 1.53 -5.14
CA GLY A 311 -18.81 2.57 -4.15
C GLY A 311 -17.46 3.01 -3.60
N LEU A 312 -17.46 3.81 -2.53
CA LEU A 312 -16.25 4.26 -1.84
C LEU A 312 -15.61 3.11 -1.07
N LEU A 313 -14.29 2.99 -1.18
CA LEU A 313 -13.54 2.00 -0.43
C LEU A 313 -13.33 2.46 1.01
N GLN A 314 -13.79 1.67 1.97
CA GLN A 314 -13.35 1.73 3.36
C GLN A 314 -12.30 0.65 3.58
N LEU A 315 -11.12 1.07 4.02
CA LEU A 315 -9.98 0.20 4.24
C LEU A 315 -9.77 0.00 5.74
N LEU A 316 -9.59 -1.25 6.12
CA LEU A 316 -9.34 -1.68 7.49
C LEU A 316 -7.91 -2.19 7.62
N SER A 317 -7.21 -1.78 8.68
CA SER A 317 -5.83 -2.18 8.96
C SER A 317 -5.62 -2.45 10.45
N ALA A 318 -5.01 -3.56 10.77
CA ALA A 318 -4.63 -3.94 12.13
C ALA A 318 -3.41 -3.19 12.68
N LEU A 319 -2.69 -2.41 11.85
CA LEU A 319 -1.35 -1.91 12.15
C LEU A 319 -1.29 -0.55 12.85
N PRO A 320 -2.11 0.46 12.52
CA PRO A 320 -2.01 1.79 13.09
C PRO A 320 -2.26 1.78 14.60
N LEU A 321 -1.21 2.01 15.40
CA LEU A 321 -1.27 2.13 16.85
C LEU A 321 -0.98 3.55 17.32
N SER A 322 -0.05 4.25 16.67
CA SER A 322 0.33 5.61 17.04
C SER A 322 -0.61 6.71 16.50
N TYR A 323 -1.60 6.34 15.67
CA TYR A 323 -2.61 7.24 15.09
C TYR A 323 -3.88 6.46 14.70
N PRO A 324 -5.08 7.08 14.71
CA PRO A 324 -6.35 6.40 14.42
C PRO A 324 -6.58 6.16 12.92
N GLY A 325 -5.67 5.38 12.30
CA GLY A 325 -5.71 5.03 10.87
C GLY A 325 -6.24 3.63 10.58
N HIS A 326 -6.81 2.94 11.57
CA HIS A 326 -7.21 1.53 11.47
C HIS A 326 -8.48 1.31 10.62
N SER A 327 -9.31 2.33 10.45
CA SER A 327 -10.54 2.26 9.64
C SER A 327 -10.73 3.59 8.91
N LEU A 328 -10.47 3.59 7.60
CA LEU A 328 -10.42 4.80 6.78
C LEU A 328 -11.35 4.70 5.57
N LEU A 329 -12.20 5.72 5.39
CA LEU A 329 -12.95 5.92 4.16
C LEU A 329 -12.08 6.70 3.17
N SER A 330 -11.70 6.05 2.08
CA SER A 330 -10.90 6.65 1.03
C SER A 330 -11.74 7.55 0.11
N GLU A 331 -11.09 8.23 -0.83
CA GLU A 331 -11.73 8.96 -1.93
C GLU A 331 -11.72 8.13 -3.23
N ASP A 332 -11.34 6.86 -3.13
CA ASP A 332 -11.26 5.96 -4.27
C ASP A 332 -12.51 5.10 -4.36
N LEU A 333 -13.01 4.95 -5.58
CA LEU A 333 -14.11 4.05 -5.93
C LEU A 333 -13.56 2.66 -6.20
N GLY A 334 -14.28 1.66 -5.75
CA GLY A 334 -13.95 0.27 -6.02
C GLY A 334 -15.17 -0.63 -5.94
N VAL A 335 -14.95 -1.90 -6.16
CA VAL A 335 -15.97 -2.94 -6.11
C VAL A 335 -15.44 -4.18 -5.42
N LEU A 336 -16.18 -4.70 -4.46
CA LEU A 336 -15.90 -6.01 -3.85
C LEU A 336 -16.31 -7.09 -4.85
N LEU A 337 -15.34 -7.91 -5.28
CA LEU A 337 -15.55 -8.94 -6.30
C LEU A 337 -15.94 -10.28 -5.70
N GLY A 338 -15.44 -10.61 -4.50
CA GLY A 338 -15.74 -11.85 -3.81
C GLY A 338 -14.96 -12.05 -2.52
N GLU A 339 -15.14 -13.21 -1.91
CA GLU A 339 -14.41 -13.68 -0.73
C GLU A 339 -14.24 -15.19 -0.80
N ASP A 340 -13.05 -15.69 -0.52
CA ASP A 340 -12.66 -17.10 -0.47
C ASP A 340 -12.83 -17.89 -1.80
N ASP A 341 -13.27 -17.26 -2.88
CA ASP A 341 -13.64 -17.90 -4.15
C ASP A 341 -12.78 -17.40 -5.35
N CYS A 342 -11.68 -16.72 -5.09
CA CYS A 342 -10.78 -16.31 -6.17
C CYS A 342 -10.05 -17.50 -6.79
N ARG A 343 -10.02 -17.55 -8.11
CA ARG A 343 -9.35 -18.62 -8.88
C ARG A 343 -7.82 -18.73 -8.62
N CYS A 344 -7.22 -17.76 -7.98
CA CYS A 344 -5.81 -17.82 -7.56
C CYS A 344 -5.59 -18.69 -6.31
N GLY A 345 -6.65 -19.12 -5.63
CA GLY A 345 -6.62 -19.93 -4.42
C GLY A 345 -6.46 -19.15 -3.11
N ARG A 346 -6.15 -17.84 -3.15
CA ARG A 346 -6.05 -17.02 -1.94
C ARG A 346 -7.41 -16.81 -1.29
N GLN A 347 -7.44 -16.92 0.03
CA GLN A 347 -8.62 -16.69 0.86
C GLN A 347 -8.79 -15.21 1.21
N GLY A 348 -9.92 -14.88 1.81
CA GLY A 348 -10.29 -13.51 2.18
C GLY A 348 -10.92 -12.74 1.03
N ARG A 349 -11.24 -11.48 1.30
CA ARG A 349 -11.87 -10.58 0.32
C ARG A 349 -10.89 -10.16 -0.77
N TYR A 350 -11.45 -10.02 -1.98
CA TYR A 350 -10.72 -9.45 -3.11
C TYR A 350 -11.60 -8.44 -3.87
N PHE A 351 -10.96 -7.43 -4.43
CA PHE A 351 -11.64 -6.27 -4.98
C PHE A 351 -10.88 -5.65 -6.16
N SER A 352 -11.48 -4.66 -6.79
CA SER A 352 -10.85 -3.80 -7.79
C SER A 352 -11.02 -2.33 -7.43
N VAL A 353 -10.03 -1.52 -7.78
CA VAL A 353 -10.09 -0.06 -7.71
C VAL A 353 -10.51 0.46 -9.09
N LEU A 354 -11.55 1.26 -9.13
CA LEU A 354 -12.12 1.83 -10.36
C LEU A 354 -11.57 3.23 -10.67
N GLY A 355 -10.96 3.88 -9.67
CA GLY A 355 -10.44 5.23 -9.79
C GLY A 355 -10.92 6.13 -8.67
N ARG A 356 -10.76 7.45 -8.83
CA ARG A 356 -11.18 8.43 -7.83
C ARG A 356 -12.59 8.93 -8.06
N GLN A 357 -13.26 9.29 -6.96
CA GLN A 357 -14.54 9.99 -7.00
C GLN A 357 -14.36 11.34 -7.70
N ARG A 358 -15.34 11.74 -8.51
CA ARG A 358 -15.36 13.06 -9.17
C ARG A 358 -15.36 14.17 -8.12
N GLY A 359 -14.46 15.16 -8.28
CA GLY A 359 -14.28 16.26 -7.33
C GLY A 359 -13.30 15.97 -6.20
N ALA A 360 -12.80 14.73 -6.06
CA ALA A 360 -11.65 14.45 -5.19
C ALA A 360 -10.37 15.04 -5.79
N GLU A 361 -9.48 15.56 -4.92
CA GLU A 361 -8.19 16.08 -5.39
C GLU A 361 -7.37 15.00 -6.08
N VAL A 362 -6.77 15.34 -7.22
CA VAL A 362 -5.81 14.47 -7.90
C VAL A 362 -4.57 14.32 -7.02
N ARG A 363 -4.36 13.15 -6.44
CA ARG A 363 -3.23 12.84 -5.55
C ARG A 363 -2.40 11.67 -6.08
N GLY A 364 -1.16 11.59 -5.64
CA GLY A 364 -0.33 10.40 -5.67
C GLY A 364 1.16 10.67 -5.91
N CYS A 365 1.93 9.58 -5.97
CA CYS A 365 3.39 9.59 -5.99
C CYS A 365 4.05 10.26 -7.22
N SER A 366 3.28 10.60 -8.26
CA SER A 366 3.77 11.22 -9.49
C SER A 366 3.71 12.75 -9.51
N ASP A 367 3.26 13.41 -8.44
CA ASP A 367 3.07 14.87 -8.42
C ASP A 367 4.37 15.69 -8.54
N THR A 368 5.51 15.03 -8.41
CA THR A 368 6.85 15.61 -8.60
C THR A 368 7.44 15.39 -9.99
N PHE A 369 6.69 14.80 -10.91
CA PHE A 369 7.08 14.68 -12.30
C PHE A 369 6.60 15.94 -13.05
N GLN A 370 7.54 16.85 -13.36
CA GLN A 370 7.32 17.99 -14.24
C GLN A 370 7.89 17.71 -15.61
#